data_f89f88eb0cab33e4e629579f1bdf322b
#
_entry.id   f89f88eb0cab33e4e629579f1bdf322b
#
_cell.length_a   1.000
_cell.length_b   1.000
_cell.length_c   1.000
_cell.angle_alpha   90.00
_cell.angle_beta   90.00
_cell.angle_gamma   90.00
#
_symmetry.space_group_name_H-M   'P 1'
#
loop_
_entity.id
_entity.type
_entity.pdbx_description
1 polymer ?
#
loop_
_entity_poly.entity_id
_entity_poly.type
_entity_poly.pdbx_seq_one_letter_code
_entity_poly.pdbx_strand_id
1 'polypeptide(L)'
;NTGKNVKGKNVEKAIFDTNVEAAKEIGRQILLRNISGIVAIDFINMTSKKYKKIVIDILRDYLKEDNSKFSIVDFNELNIVHISRMKKGKSILEYIDERCSVCHGKGSVLKFSYLKMLMKNEITRQMKEYLVKEFHIAVNKSYKDIIEDKKQILIDEYKNIECDIYITYTNEVDTYKVEPIIFENMRKKLEDFKITK
;
A
#
# COMPACT_ATOMS: atom_id res chain seq x y z
N ASN A 1 -14.35 -4.68 -21.19
CA ASN A 1 -15.16 -3.85 -22.11
C ASN A 1 -15.95 -4.65 -23.17
N THR A 2 -16.39 -5.84 -22.81
CA THR A 2 -17.16 -6.74 -23.69
C THR A 2 -18.66 -6.41 -23.75
N GLY A 3 -19.11 -5.34 -23.09
CA GLY A 3 -20.53 -5.06 -22.89
C GLY A 3 -21.28 -4.36 -24.02
N LYS A 4 -20.67 -4.01 -25.13
CA LYS A 4 -21.31 -3.02 -26.02
C LYS A 4 -21.98 -3.52 -27.29
N ASN A 5 -21.90 -4.75 -27.78
CA ASN A 5 -22.58 -5.05 -29.07
C ASN A 5 -22.83 -6.53 -29.42
N VAL A 6 -23.20 -7.39 -28.49
CA VAL A 6 -23.55 -8.78 -28.88
C VAL A 6 -24.87 -9.20 -28.26
N LYS A 7 -25.87 -9.57 -29.08
CA LYS A 7 -27.18 -10.06 -28.63
C LYS A 7 -27.24 -11.60 -28.70
N GLY A 8 -27.74 -12.25 -27.64
CA GLY A 8 -28.11 -13.66 -27.62
C GLY A 8 -26.95 -14.68 -27.51
N LYS A 9 -27.04 -15.82 -28.18
CA LYS A 9 -26.05 -16.94 -28.14
C LYS A 9 -24.62 -16.51 -28.52
N ASN A 10 -24.46 -15.45 -29.30
CA ASN A 10 -23.15 -14.88 -29.64
C ASN A 10 -22.45 -14.20 -28.46
N VAL A 11 -23.21 -13.68 -27.46
CA VAL A 11 -22.63 -13.03 -26.26
C VAL A 11 -21.88 -14.04 -25.41
N GLU A 12 -22.51 -15.18 -25.10
CA GLU A 12 -21.90 -16.21 -24.25
C GLU A 12 -20.65 -16.80 -24.87
N LYS A 13 -20.65 -16.98 -26.21
CA LYS A 13 -19.48 -17.43 -26.93
C LYS A 13 -18.36 -16.38 -26.91
N ALA A 14 -18.66 -15.11 -27.11
CA ALA A 14 -17.68 -14.02 -27.06
C ALA A 14 -17.06 -13.89 -25.65
N ILE A 15 -17.89 -14.02 -24.59
CA ILE A 15 -17.42 -14.07 -23.21
C ILE A 15 -16.47 -15.25 -22.99
N PHE A 16 -16.86 -16.44 -23.46
CA PHE A 16 -16.04 -17.64 -23.37
C PHE A 16 -14.69 -17.44 -24.08
N ASP A 17 -14.69 -16.97 -25.32
CA ASP A 17 -13.48 -16.74 -26.11
C ASP A 17 -12.55 -15.74 -25.40
N THR A 18 -13.10 -14.64 -24.84
CA THR A 18 -12.34 -13.67 -24.03
C THR A 18 -11.75 -14.31 -22.78
N ASN A 19 -12.51 -15.11 -22.05
CA ASN A 19 -12.04 -15.79 -20.84
C ASN A 19 -10.97 -16.85 -21.17
N VAL A 20 -11.03 -17.50 -22.32
CA VAL A 20 -9.99 -18.42 -22.82
C VAL A 20 -8.68 -17.67 -23.09
N GLU A 21 -8.74 -16.52 -23.75
CA GLU A 21 -7.55 -15.69 -23.98
C GLU A 21 -6.98 -15.17 -22.64
N ALA A 22 -7.83 -14.72 -21.74
CA ALA A 22 -7.43 -14.28 -20.40
C ALA A 22 -6.77 -15.43 -19.63
N ALA A 23 -7.32 -16.65 -19.65
CA ALA A 23 -6.75 -17.80 -18.94
C ALA A 23 -5.34 -18.14 -19.45
N LYS A 24 -5.12 -18.11 -20.78
CA LYS A 24 -3.81 -18.32 -21.38
C LYS A 24 -2.81 -17.26 -20.93
N GLU A 25 -3.21 -15.99 -21.01
CA GLU A 25 -2.32 -14.88 -20.64
C GLU A 25 -2.03 -14.85 -19.13
N ILE A 26 -3.02 -15.12 -18.28
CA ILE A 26 -2.83 -15.23 -16.83
C ILE A 26 -1.85 -16.35 -16.49
N GLY A 27 -2.03 -17.54 -17.07
CA GLY A 27 -1.10 -18.66 -16.88
C GLY A 27 0.33 -18.27 -17.28
N ARG A 28 0.49 -17.67 -18.46
CA ARG A 28 1.78 -17.15 -18.93
C ARG A 28 2.40 -16.12 -18.00
N GLN A 29 1.62 -15.15 -17.50
CA GLN A 29 2.10 -14.10 -16.62
C GLN A 29 2.46 -14.62 -15.22
N ILE A 30 1.73 -15.60 -14.68
CA ILE A 30 2.08 -16.26 -13.42
C ILE A 30 3.47 -16.87 -13.50
N LEU A 31 3.79 -17.56 -14.60
CA LEU A 31 5.09 -18.18 -14.82
C LEU A 31 6.19 -17.13 -15.04
N LEU A 32 6.00 -16.22 -16.00
CA LEU A 32 7.00 -15.20 -16.36
C LEU A 32 7.38 -14.29 -15.20
N ARG A 33 6.39 -13.87 -14.42
CA ARG A 33 6.61 -12.97 -13.27
C ARG A 33 6.92 -13.72 -11.98
N ASN A 34 6.90 -15.03 -12.00
CA ASN A 34 7.04 -15.90 -10.82
C ASN A 34 6.09 -15.47 -9.67
N ILE A 35 4.81 -15.23 -10.02
CA ILE A 35 3.78 -14.83 -9.05
C ILE A 35 3.48 -16.05 -8.16
N SER A 36 3.49 -15.86 -6.86
CA SER A 36 3.28 -16.89 -5.84
C SER A 36 2.31 -16.42 -4.75
N GLY A 37 1.87 -17.35 -3.92
CA GLY A 37 0.85 -17.11 -2.91
C GLY A 37 -0.55 -17.40 -3.44
N ILE A 38 -1.54 -16.65 -3.00
CA ILE A 38 -2.94 -16.78 -3.42
C ILE A 38 -3.22 -15.76 -4.53
N VAL A 39 -3.63 -16.27 -5.69
CA VAL A 39 -4.06 -15.46 -6.83
C VAL A 39 -5.58 -15.65 -6.98
N ALA A 40 -6.34 -14.57 -6.92
CA ALA A 40 -7.77 -14.55 -7.18
C ALA A 40 -8.02 -13.97 -8.58
N ILE A 41 -8.79 -14.69 -9.39
CA ILE A 41 -9.10 -14.32 -10.78
C ILE A 41 -10.61 -14.14 -10.90
N ASP A 42 -11.02 -12.92 -11.24
CA ASP A 42 -12.41 -12.59 -11.55
C ASP A 42 -12.60 -12.65 -13.07
N PHE A 43 -13.11 -13.79 -13.55
CA PHE A 43 -13.46 -13.97 -14.95
C PHE A 43 -14.82 -13.36 -15.28
N ILE A 44 -15.02 -12.98 -16.53
CA ILE A 44 -16.36 -12.55 -17.00
C ILE A 44 -17.35 -13.69 -16.77
N ASN A 45 -18.50 -13.39 -16.18
CA ASN A 45 -19.49 -14.38 -15.79
C ASN A 45 -19.96 -15.23 -16.98
N MET A 46 -19.86 -16.54 -16.81
CA MET A 46 -20.34 -17.56 -17.73
C MET A 46 -21.43 -18.42 -17.06
N THR A 47 -22.51 -18.74 -17.79
CA THR A 47 -23.58 -19.63 -17.30
C THR A 47 -23.24 -21.10 -17.57
N SER A 48 -22.56 -21.38 -18.67
CA SER A 48 -22.21 -22.74 -19.11
C SER A 48 -21.11 -23.37 -18.23
N LYS A 49 -21.48 -24.42 -17.49
CA LYS A 49 -20.52 -25.24 -16.73
C LYS A 49 -19.43 -25.84 -17.61
N LYS A 50 -19.76 -26.18 -18.87
CA LYS A 50 -18.79 -26.68 -19.85
C LYS A 50 -17.71 -25.64 -20.17
N TYR A 51 -18.09 -24.38 -20.39
CA TYR A 51 -17.16 -23.30 -20.66
C TYR A 51 -16.28 -22.99 -19.46
N LYS A 52 -16.85 -22.95 -18.26
CA LYS A 52 -16.08 -22.79 -17.01
C LYS A 52 -15.00 -23.86 -16.88
N LYS A 53 -15.38 -25.13 -17.10
CA LYS A 53 -14.40 -26.24 -17.05
C LYS A 53 -13.27 -26.08 -18.04
N ILE A 54 -13.54 -25.71 -19.30
CA ILE A 54 -12.51 -25.51 -20.33
C ILE A 54 -11.54 -24.40 -19.92
N VAL A 55 -12.02 -23.27 -19.36
CA VAL A 55 -11.18 -22.17 -18.89
C VAL A 55 -10.25 -22.64 -17.77
N ILE A 56 -10.75 -23.43 -16.82
CA ILE A 56 -9.93 -24.00 -15.72
C ILE A 56 -8.89 -24.99 -16.27
N ASP A 57 -9.28 -25.85 -17.23
CA ASP A 57 -8.36 -26.83 -17.83
C ASP A 57 -7.21 -26.12 -18.58
N ILE A 58 -7.49 -25.02 -19.26
CA ILE A 58 -6.45 -24.17 -19.90
C ILE A 58 -5.49 -23.60 -18.85
N LEU A 59 -5.99 -23.01 -17.75
CA LEU A 59 -5.13 -22.51 -16.67
C LEU A 59 -4.25 -23.63 -16.09
N ARG A 60 -4.85 -24.80 -15.87
CA ARG A 60 -4.15 -25.97 -15.33
C ARG A 60 -3.05 -26.43 -16.27
N ASP A 61 -3.31 -26.47 -17.57
CA ASP A 61 -2.34 -26.90 -18.56
C ASP A 61 -1.13 -25.97 -18.64
N TYR A 62 -1.36 -24.65 -18.58
CA TYR A 62 -0.26 -23.69 -18.52
C TYR A 62 0.59 -23.84 -17.24
N LEU A 63 -0.02 -24.13 -16.10
CA LEU A 63 0.70 -24.25 -14.84
C LEU A 63 1.35 -25.63 -14.64
N LYS A 64 1.00 -26.65 -15.42
CA LYS A 64 1.66 -27.97 -15.35
C LYS A 64 3.14 -27.95 -15.73
N GLU A 65 3.56 -27.01 -16.57
CA GLU A 65 4.96 -26.83 -16.94
C GLU A 65 5.80 -26.19 -15.84
N ASP A 66 5.16 -25.73 -14.76
CA ASP A 66 5.81 -25.12 -13.63
C ASP A 66 6.42 -26.16 -12.68
N ASN A 67 7.65 -25.92 -12.26
CA ASN A 67 8.30 -26.70 -11.22
C ASN A 67 7.80 -26.41 -9.79
N SER A 68 6.91 -25.43 -9.62
CA SER A 68 6.34 -25.09 -8.32
C SER A 68 5.05 -25.86 -8.05
N LYS A 69 4.83 -26.23 -6.80
CA LYS A 69 3.55 -26.84 -6.41
C LYS A 69 2.44 -25.79 -6.49
N PHE A 70 1.34 -26.15 -7.14
CA PHE A 70 0.15 -25.32 -7.23
C PHE A 70 -1.14 -26.12 -7.03
N SER A 71 -2.20 -25.44 -6.65
CA SER A 71 -3.56 -25.95 -6.67
C SER A 71 -4.50 -24.90 -7.25
N ILE A 72 -5.51 -25.34 -8.00
CA ILE A 72 -6.55 -24.48 -8.57
C ILE A 72 -7.88 -24.90 -7.94
N VAL A 73 -8.54 -23.95 -7.27
CA VAL A 73 -9.93 -24.09 -6.82
C VAL A 73 -10.82 -23.51 -7.91
N ASP A 74 -11.78 -24.33 -8.34
CA ASP A 74 -12.73 -23.99 -9.41
C ASP A 74 -13.59 -22.77 -9.04
N PHE A 75 -14.39 -22.28 -9.99
CA PHE A 75 -15.30 -21.16 -9.80
C PHE A 75 -16.14 -21.35 -8.52
N ASN A 76 -15.98 -20.41 -7.60
CA ASN A 76 -16.80 -20.38 -6.39
C ASN A 76 -18.17 -19.72 -6.65
N GLU A 77 -18.98 -19.52 -5.61
CA GLU A 77 -20.29 -18.86 -5.68
C GLU A 77 -20.23 -17.42 -6.23
N LEU A 78 -19.07 -16.75 -6.06
CA LEU A 78 -18.83 -15.41 -6.59
C LEU A 78 -18.23 -15.41 -8.00
N ASN A 79 -18.13 -16.59 -8.65
CA ASN A 79 -17.46 -16.79 -9.95
C ASN A 79 -15.95 -16.44 -9.96
N ILE A 80 -15.31 -16.47 -8.81
CA ILE A 80 -13.86 -16.24 -8.66
C ILE A 80 -13.14 -17.58 -8.67
N VAL A 81 -12.06 -17.67 -9.44
CA VAL A 81 -11.12 -18.79 -9.44
C VAL A 81 -9.94 -18.46 -8.56
N HIS A 82 -9.54 -19.39 -7.69
CA HIS A 82 -8.37 -19.21 -6.83
C HIS A 82 -7.25 -20.15 -7.25
N ILE A 83 -6.04 -19.62 -7.32
CA ILE A 83 -4.82 -20.39 -7.51
C ILE A 83 -3.96 -20.20 -6.26
N SER A 84 -3.55 -21.30 -5.62
CA SER A 84 -2.50 -21.28 -4.62
C SER A 84 -1.22 -21.81 -5.26
N ARG A 85 -0.15 -21.02 -5.28
CA ARG A 85 1.14 -21.42 -5.85
C ARG A 85 2.26 -21.19 -4.84
N MET A 86 3.05 -22.22 -4.59
CA MET A 86 4.18 -22.14 -3.67
C MET A 86 5.25 -21.21 -4.21
N LYS A 87 5.78 -20.33 -3.36
CA LYS A 87 6.91 -19.47 -3.72
C LYS A 87 8.17 -20.30 -3.93
N LYS A 88 8.78 -20.16 -5.10
CA LYS A 88 10.06 -20.77 -5.44
C LYS A 88 10.93 -19.71 -6.13
N GLY A 89 11.89 -19.18 -5.40
CA GLY A 89 12.72 -18.07 -5.88
C GLY A 89 12.04 -16.70 -5.73
N LYS A 90 12.66 -15.68 -6.30
CA LYS A 90 12.19 -14.29 -6.29
C LYS A 90 11.21 -14.03 -7.44
N SER A 91 10.23 -13.16 -7.22
CA SER A 91 9.40 -12.62 -8.30
C SER A 91 10.19 -11.63 -9.15
N ILE A 92 9.73 -11.35 -10.37
CA ILE A 92 10.38 -10.34 -11.22
C ILE A 92 10.41 -8.96 -10.55
N LEU A 93 9.36 -8.61 -9.81
CA LEU A 93 9.28 -7.32 -9.10
C LEU A 93 10.38 -7.18 -8.03
N GLU A 94 10.77 -8.29 -7.38
CA GLU A 94 11.87 -8.27 -6.41
C GLU A 94 13.26 -8.01 -7.04
N TYR A 95 13.36 -8.04 -8.38
CA TYR A 95 14.60 -7.72 -9.12
C TYR A 95 14.59 -6.32 -9.73
N ILE A 96 13.43 -5.78 -10.08
CA ILE A 96 13.34 -4.53 -10.85
C ILE A 96 12.78 -3.36 -10.06
N ASP A 97 12.11 -3.60 -8.93
CA ASP A 97 11.47 -2.57 -8.13
C ASP A 97 12.23 -2.31 -6.82
N GLU A 98 12.33 -1.04 -6.47
CA GLU A 98 12.75 -0.60 -5.14
C GLU A 98 11.57 -0.02 -4.37
N ARG A 99 11.63 -0.13 -3.05
CA ARG A 99 10.59 0.43 -2.21
C ARG A 99 10.59 1.95 -2.31
N CYS A 100 9.46 2.55 -2.66
CA CYS A 100 9.33 4.01 -2.75
C CYS A 100 9.71 4.67 -1.42
N SER A 101 10.70 5.58 -1.45
CA SER A 101 11.20 6.29 -0.26
C SER A 101 10.18 7.27 0.35
N VAL A 102 9.14 7.65 -0.40
CA VAL A 102 8.11 8.60 0.05
C VAL A 102 6.96 7.89 0.75
N CYS A 103 6.37 6.88 0.13
CA CYS A 103 5.19 6.20 0.69
C CYS A 103 5.48 4.80 1.22
N HIS A 104 6.70 4.31 1.09
CA HIS A 104 7.15 2.98 1.53
C HIS A 104 6.22 1.85 1.04
N GLY A 105 5.71 1.97 -0.18
CA GLY A 105 4.81 1.01 -0.81
C GLY A 105 3.33 1.18 -0.47
N LYS A 106 2.95 2.22 0.30
CA LYS A 106 1.54 2.49 0.66
C LYS A 106 0.71 3.09 -0.48
N GLY A 107 1.36 3.65 -1.53
CA GLY A 107 0.69 4.34 -2.63
C GLY A 107 0.05 5.68 -2.27
N SER A 108 0.17 6.11 -1.01
CA SER A 108 -0.38 7.38 -0.50
C SER A 108 0.44 7.89 0.68
N VAL A 109 0.33 9.20 0.95
CA VAL A 109 0.88 9.86 2.14
C VAL A 109 -0.23 10.55 2.92
N LEU A 110 0.00 10.80 4.21
CA LEU A 110 -0.99 11.48 5.05
C LEU A 110 -1.20 12.93 4.58
N LYS A 111 -2.44 13.39 4.59
CA LYS A 111 -2.74 14.81 4.40
C LYS A 111 -2.16 15.61 5.57
N PHE A 112 -1.65 16.82 5.29
CA PHE A 112 -1.08 17.72 6.31
C PHE A 112 -2.03 17.94 7.51
N SER A 113 -3.34 18.15 7.25
CA SER A 113 -4.33 18.35 8.31
C SER A 113 -4.43 17.16 9.28
N TYR A 114 -4.33 15.94 8.74
CA TYR A 114 -4.36 14.73 9.54
C TYR A 114 -3.04 14.50 10.28
N LEU A 115 -1.90 14.71 9.60
CA LEU A 115 -0.58 14.66 10.22
C LEU A 115 -0.48 15.64 11.40
N LYS A 116 -0.91 16.89 11.22
CA LYS A 116 -0.97 17.92 12.27
C LYS A 116 -1.79 17.45 13.48
N MET A 117 -2.98 16.88 13.22
CA MET A 117 -3.84 16.35 14.29
C MET A 117 -3.16 15.21 15.06
N LEU A 118 -2.52 14.27 14.37
CA LEU A 118 -1.83 13.16 15.02
C LEU A 118 -0.66 13.63 15.89
N MET A 119 0.18 14.55 15.38
CA MET A 119 1.29 15.13 16.14
C MET A 119 0.78 15.85 17.40
N LYS A 120 -0.28 16.67 17.27
CA LYS A 120 -0.90 17.34 18.40
C LYS A 120 -1.42 16.38 19.47
N ASN A 121 -2.15 15.35 19.06
CA ASN A 121 -2.69 14.35 19.97
C ASN A 121 -1.57 13.62 20.73
N GLU A 122 -0.49 13.26 20.04
CA GLU A 122 0.66 12.60 20.65
C GLU A 122 1.37 13.53 21.67
N ILE A 123 1.60 14.80 21.30
CA ILE A 123 2.15 15.80 22.22
C ILE A 123 1.25 15.95 23.46
N THR A 124 -0.06 16.12 23.25
CA THR A 124 -1.01 16.30 24.36
C THR A 124 -1.02 15.08 25.30
N ARG A 125 -0.89 13.86 24.73
CA ARG A 125 -0.77 12.63 25.51
C ARG A 125 0.52 12.63 26.34
N GLN A 126 1.66 12.91 25.70
CA GLN A 126 2.97 12.91 26.37
C GLN A 126 3.11 14.05 27.39
N MET A 127 2.52 15.21 27.17
CA MET A 127 2.47 16.30 28.17
C MET A 127 1.84 15.84 29.50
N LYS A 128 0.76 15.06 29.41
CA LYS A 128 0.09 14.51 30.61
C LYS A 128 0.91 13.40 31.27
N GLU A 129 1.62 12.61 30.48
CA GLU A 129 2.40 11.48 30.97
C GLU A 129 3.72 11.91 31.62
N TYR A 130 4.46 12.82 30.98
CA TYR A 130 5.81 13.22 31.40
C TYR A 130 5.88 14.57 32.10
N LEU A 131 4.79 15.34 32.15
CA LEU A 131 4.71 16.68 32.74
C LEU A 131 5.76 17.67 32.17
N VAL A 132 6.14 17.51 30.89
CA VAL A 132 7.06 18.36 30.14
C VAL A 132 6.32 19.21 29.13
N LYS A 133 6.91 20.38 28.79
CA LYS A 133 6.34 21.31 27.81
C LYS A 133 7.23 21.52 26.58
N GLU A 134 8.28 20.74 26.41
CA GLU A 134 9.23 20.84 25.30
C GLU A 134 9.28 19.51 24.54
N PHE A 135 9.06 19.55 23.22
CA PHE A 135 8.99 18.34 22.39
C PHE A 135 9.79 18.49 21.11
N HIS A 136 10.54 17.45 20.78
CA HIS A 136 11.15 17.28 19.49
C HIS A 136 10.24 16.42 18.59
N ILE A 137 10.00 16.88 17.37
CA ILE A 137 9.25 16.15 16.34
C ILE A 137 10.21 15.87 15.18
N ALA A 138 10.63 14.61 15.05
CA ALA A 138 11.31 14.15 13.85
C ALA A 138 10.25 13.80 12.80
N VAL A 139 10.28 14.44 11.64
CA VAL A 139 9.31 14.23 10.55
C VAL A 139 10.03 13.71 9.32
N ASN A 140 9.37 12.82 8.57
CA ASN A 140 9.91 12.33 7.32
C ASN A 140 10.13 13.50 6.34
N LYS A 141 11.27 13.50 5.63
CA LYS A 141 11.64 14.56 4.68
C LYS A 141 10.60 14.83 3.59
N SER A 142 9.79 13.84 3.24
CA SER A 142 8.71 13.99 2.25
C SER A 142 7.63 15.01 2.65
N TYR A 143 7.55 15.36 3.94
CA TYR A 143 6.61 16.37 4.44
C TYR A 143 7.25 17.75 4.62
N LYS A 144 8.56 17.90 4.36
CA LYS A 144 9.29 19.15 4.62
C LYS A 144 8.63 20.35 3.95
N ASP A 145 8.44 20.28 2.65
CA ASP A 145 7.95 21.44 1.87
C ASP A 145 6.54 21.89 2.32
N ILE A 146 5.64 20.93 2.58
CA ILE A 146 4.28 21.25 3.05
C ILE A 146 4.26 21.78 4.49
N ILE A 147 5.20 21.34 5.33
CA ILE A 147 5.32 21.85 6.71
C ILE A 147 5.90 23.25 6.71
N GLU A 148 6.94 23.51 5.92
CA GLU A 148 7.52 24.85 5.83
C GLU A 148 6.53 25.86 5.21
N ASP A 149 5.78 25.47 4.16
CA ASP A 149 4.72 26.30 3.58
C ASP A 149 3.61 26.65 4.60
N LYS A 150 3.28 25.71 5.48
CA LYS A 150 2.20 25.86 6.47
C LYS A 150 2.70 26.01 7.91
N LYS A 151 3.95 26.42 8.10
CA LYS A 151 4.61 26.51 9.40
C LYS A 151 3.85 27.39 10.39
N GLN A 152 3.28 28.53 9.92
CA GLN A 152 2.51 29.41 10.78
C GLN A 152 1.28 28.73 11.41
N ILE A 153 0.61 27.85 10.65
CA ILE A 153 -0.55 27.08 11.16
C ILE A 153 -0.13 26.15 12.31
N LEU A 154 1.07 25.55 12.21
CA LEU A 154 1.60 24.72 13.30
C LEU A 154 1.97 25.55 14.52
N ILE A 155 2.64 26.69 14.31
CA ILE A 155 3.03 27.61 15.39
C ILE A 155 1.80 28.05 16.18
N ASP A 156 0.75 28.48 15.51
CA ASP A 156 -0.49 28.94 16.15
C ASP A 156 -1.20 27.80 16.90
N GLU A 157 -1.19 26.60 16.37
CA GLU A 157 -1.75 25.41 17.01
C GLU A 157 -1.01 25.05 18.31
N TYR A 158 0.33 25.09 18.28
CA TYR A 158 1.15 24.70 19.43
C TYR A 158 1.24 25.78 20.50
N LYS A 159 1.14 27.06 20.15
CA LYS A 159 0.97 28.15 21.11
C LYS A 159 -0.28 27.95 21.97
N ASN A 160 -1.38 27.48 21.36
CA ASN A 160 -2.63 27.25 22.11
C ASN A 160 -2.54 26.12 23.16
N ILE A 161 -1.55 25.26 23.08
CA ILE A 161 -1.32 24.19 24.07
C ILE A 161 -0.10 24.48 24.98
N GLU A 162 0.46 25.69 24.92
CA GLU A 162 1.55 26.17 25.75
C GLU A 162 2.77 25.23 25.77
N CYS A 163 3.21 24.75 24.63
CA CYS A 163 4.41 23.92 24.50
C CYS A 163 5.40 24.47 23.47
N ASP A 164 6.68 24.21 23.71
CA ASP A 164 7.77 24.51 22.79
C ASP A 164 8.05 23.31 21.88
N ILE A 165 8.11 23.57 20.58
CA ILE A 165 8.27 22.53 19.56
C ILE A 165 9.53 22.77 18.75
N TYR A 166 10.28 21.70 18.57
CA TYR A 166 11.48 21.60 17.72
C TYR A 166 11.21 20.59 16.61
N ILE A 167 11.35 20.99 15.33
CA ILE A 167 11.09 20.10 14.20
C ILE A 167 12.39 19.83 13.43
N THR A 168 12.68 18.54 13.21
CA THR A 168 13.74 18.10 12.31
C THR A 168 13.21 17.21 11.21
N TYR A 169 13.89 17.15 10.08
CA TYR A 169 13.52 16.34 8.92
C TYR A 169 14.52 15.23 8.70
N THR A 170 14.05 13.97 8.71
CA THR A 170 14.86 12.77 8.56
C THR A 170 14.18 11.73 7.67
N ASN A 171 14.96 10.82 7.09
CA ASN A 171 14.43 9.63 6.40
C ASN A 171 14.32 8.41 7.33
N GLU A 172 14.72 8.53 8.58
CA GLU A 172 14.75 7.42 9.54
C GLU A 172 13.36 7.08 10.12
N VAL A 173 12.39 7.98 9.95
CA VAL A 173 11.00 7.77 10.39
C VAL A 173 10.07 7.65 9.18
N ASP A 174 9.12 6.75 9.25
CA ASP A 174 8.13 6.54 8.16
C ASP A 174 7.24 7.76 7.93
N THR A 175 6.86 8.44 9.01
CA THR A 175 5.99 9.62 8.97
C THR A 175 6.47 10.69 9.94
N TYR A 176 6.36 10.44 11.25
CA TYR A 176 6.84 11.31 12.32
C TYR A 176 7.11 10.51 13.59
N LYS A 177 7.88 11.11 14.50
CA LYS A 177 8.12 10.64 15.87
C LYS A 177 8.12 11.85 16.79
N VAL A 178 7.43 11.78 17.93
CA VAL A 178 7.41 12.81 18.96
C VAL A 178 8.19 12.30 20.17
N GLU A 179 9.10 13.09 20.68
CA GLU A 179 9.92 12.78 21.85
C GLU A 179 9.93 13.97 22.82
N PRO A 180 9.73 13.75 24.13
CA PRO A 180 9.85 14.81 25.12
C PRO A 180 11.32 15.20 25.28
N ILE A 181 11.60 16.50 25.41
CA ILE A 181 12.95 17.01 25.71
C ILE A 181 13.09 17.10 27.22
N ILE A 182 13.81 16.14 27.79
CA ILE A 182 13.99 16.04 29.27
C ILE A 182 15.35 16.61 29.68
N PHE A 183 16.36 16.55 28.78
CA PHE A 183 17.73 16.94 29.12
C PHE A 183 18.15 18.23 28.41
N GLU A 184 18.86 19.10 29.12
CA GLU A 184 19.36 20.38 28.60
C GLU A 184 20.33 20.22 27.38
N ASN A 185 21.12 19.17 27.35
CA ASN A 185 22.01 18.88 26.23
C ASN A 185 21.27 18.51 24.94
N MET A 186 20.07 17.92 25.03
CA MET A 186 19.18 17.69 23.88
C MET A 186 18.64 19.03 23.36
N ARG A 187 18.16 19.88 24.27
CA ARG A 187 17.67 21.22 23.94
C ARG A 187 18.70 22.04 23.17
N LYS A 188 19.95 22.12 23.69
CA LYS A 188 21.03 22.88 23.03
C LYS A 188 21.32 22.41 21.61
N LYS A 189 21.19 21.11 21.33
CA LYS A 189 21.39 20.56 19.96
C LYS A 189 20.23 20.89 19.02
N LEU A 190 19.07 21.20 19.53
CA LEU A 190 17.83 21.42 18.76
C LEU A 190 17.43 22.90 18.67
N GLU A 191 18.18 23.82 19.29
CA GLU A 191 17.81 25.24 19.39
C GLU A 191 17.54 25.89 18.03
N ASP A 192 18.34 25.55 17.01
CA ASP A 192 18.16 26.07 15.64
C ASP A 192 16.88 25.53 14.94
N PHE A 193 16.27 24.50 15.49
CA PHE A 193 15.08 23.84 14.95
C PHE A 193 13.78 24.22 15.70
N LYS A 194 13.87 25.15 16.63
CA LYS A 194 12.72 25.66 17.39
C LYS A 194 11.76 26.40 16.45
N ILE A 195 10.48 26.02 16.45
CA ILE A 195 9.45 26.67 15.63
C ILE A 195 8.52 27.56 16.44
N THR A 196 8.39 27.31 17.74
CA THR A 196 7.59 28.17 18.66
C THR A 196 8.49 29.25 19.26
N LYS A 197 8.04 30.49 19.26
CA LYS A 197 8.70 31.63 19.92
C LYS A 197 7.92 32.04 21.13
#